data_20f1e5b79436d28ff0b50bfe072d3fb6
#
_entry.id   20f1e5b79436d28ff0b50bfe072d3fb6
#
_cell.length_a   1.000
_cell.length_b   1.000
_cell.length_c   1.000
_cell.angle_alpha   90.00
_cell.angle_beta   90.00
_cell.angle_gamma   90.00
#
_symmetry.space_group_name_H-M   'P 1'
#
loop_
_entity.id
_entity.type
_entity.pdbx_description
1 polymer ?
#
loop_
_entity_poly.entity_id
_entity_poly.type
_entity_poly.pdbx_seq_one_letter_code
_entity_poly.pdbx_strand_id
1 'polypeptide(L)'
;MRSCWRDIGLDPNIYVGIVTGAGPAFCAGRDVKFLAQYQAQGKRTPHEDPNDPLFHWGGGGQPQDVNLEKPLIAAINGFAVGVGLNIILQCQLRVMADGAWIGDQHTNVGRLGAPHEMYSALPRTAAAYLTLCNGRLTAQECLQQAIVNKVVPAEQLMAAAEQLAEMICLGSPLAVQAAIRLYRLTASFPPSLSAYARHLDQEIAESEDGAEGARAFKEKRPPAWKLR
;
A
#
# COMPACT_ATOMS: atom_id res chain seq x y z
N MET A 1 1.63 -9.91 -10.18
CA MET A 1 0.68 -9.64 -9.08
C MET A 1 -0.78 -9.61 -9.53
N ARG A 2 -1.17 -8.84 -10.57
CA ARG A 2 -2.59 -8.76 -11.01
C ARG A 2 -3.20 -10.11 -11.40
N SER A 3 -2.45 -10.98 -12.10
CA SER A 3 -2.87 -12.36 -12.38
C SER A 3 -3.09 -13.14 -11.08
N CYS A 4 -2.17 -13.04 -10.11
CA CYS A 4 -2.29 -13.75 -8.84
C CYS A 4 -3.55 -13.32 -8.06
N TRP A 5 -3.88 -12.02 -8.02
CA TRP A 5 -5.11 -11.56 -7.37
C TRP A 5 -6.36 -12.14 -8.04
N ARG A 6 -6.37 -12.14 -9.39
CA ARG A 6 -7.46 -12.74 -10.15
C ARG A 6 -7.56 -14.23 -9.91
N ASP A 7 -6.43 -14.94 -9.89
CA ASP A 7 -6.40 -16.38 -9.66
C ASP A 7 -6.91 -16.70 -8.25
N ILE A 8 -6.48 -15.95 -7.21
CA ILE A 8 -7.04 -16.07 -5.87
C ILE A 8 -8.56 -15.83 -5.89
N GLY A 9 -9.03 -14.81 -6.61
CA GLY A 9 -10.45 -14.47 -6.66
C GLY A 9 -11.31 -15.53 -7.34
N LEU A 10 -10.82 -16.12 -8.42
CA LEU A 10 -11.60 -17.01 -9.29
C LEU A 10 -11.51 -18.50 -8.92
N ASP A 11 -10.39 -18.96 -8.32
CA ASP A 11 -10.23 -20.36 -7.99
C ASP A 11 -11.08 -20.73 -6.76
N PRO A 12 -12.12 -21.59 -6.91
CA PRO A 12 -13.01 -21.96 -5.81
C PRO A 12 -12.29 -22.73 -4.67
N ASN A 13 -11.09 -23.27 -4.91
CA ASN A 13 -10.33 -24.02 -3.92
C ASN A 13 -9.44 -23.12 -3.04
N ILE A 14 -9.28 -21.83 -3.40
CA ILE A 14 -8.55 -20.87 -2.57
C ILE A 14 -9.53 -20.14 -1.66
N TYR A 15 -9.33 -20.25 -0.34
CA TYR A 15 -10.20 -19.62 0.66
C TYR A 15 -9.60 -18.33 1.24
N VAL A 16 -8.28 -18.21 1.26
CA VAL A 16 -7.53 -17.09 1.81
C VAL A 16 -6.21 -16.91 1.07
N GLY A 17 -5.74 -15.67 0.93
CA GLY A 17 -4.43 -15.36 0.36
C GLY A 17 -3.48 -14.80 1.40
N ILE A 18 -2.19 -15.23 1.34
CA ILE A 18 -1.11 -14.65 2.13
C ILE A 18 -0.17 -13.89 1.17
N VAL A 19 0.15 -12.65 1.52
CA VAL A 19 1.05 -11.79 0.76
C VAL A 19 2.30 -11.53 1.57
N THR A 20 3.47 -11.78 0.99
CA THR A 20 4.75 -11.48 1.61
C THR A 20 5.74 -10.98 0.55
N GLY A 21 6.81 -10.32 0.98
CA GLY A 21 7.88 -9.86 0.10
C GLY A 21 8.96 -10.91 -0.10
N ALA A 22 9.66 -10.85 -1.23
CA ALA A 22 10.88 -11.60 -1.46
C ALA A 22 12.10 -10.77 -1.01
N GLY A 23 13.00 -11.37 -0.23
CA GLY A 23 14.21 -10.71 0.27
C GLY A 23 13.96 -9.78 1.47
N PRO A 24 14.71 -8.67 1.63
CA PRO A 24 14.74 -7.89 2.86
C PRO A 24 13.56 -6.90 3.02
N ALA A 25 12.71 -6.73 2.03
CA ALA A 25 11.59 -5.82 2.05
C ALA A 25 10.28 -6.56 1.79
N PHE A 26 9.19 -6.08 2.38
CA PHE A 26 7.85 -6.44 1.93
C PHE A 26 7.58 -5.80 0.57
N CYS A 27 7.77 -4.48 0.46
CA CYS A 27 7.70 -3.76 -0.79
C CYS A 27 8.34 -2.36 -0.64
N ALA A 28 9.30 -2.05 -1.50
CA ALA A 28 10.02 -0.77 -1.50
C ALA A 28 9.27 0.38 -2.20
N GLY A 29 8.03 0.18 -2.62
CA GLY A 29 7.27 1.16 -3.39
C GLY A 29 7.56 1.11 -4.88
N ARG A 30 7.29 2.22 -5.57
CA ARG A 30 7.56 2.34 -7.01
C ARG A 30 9.03 2.59 -7.30
N ASP A 31 9.48 2.12 -8.45
CA ASP A 31 10.80 2.48 -8.96
C ASP A 31 10.82 3.94 -9.43
N VAL A 32 11.34 4.81 -8.55
CA VAL A 32 11.42 6.26 -8.79
C VAL A 32 12.35 6.58 -9.97
N LYS A 33 13.36 5.73 -10.23
CA LYS A 33 14.28 5.90 -11.35
C LYS A 33 13.57 5.66 -12.68
N PHE A 34 12.74 4.62 -12.74
CA PHE A 34 11.90 4.32 -13.90
C PHE A 34 10.92 5.47 -14.18
N LEU A 35 10.26 6.00 -13.15
CA LEU A 35 9.35 7.14 -13.29
C LEU A 35 10.06 8.38 -13.83
N ALA A 36 11.23 8.70 -13.31
CA ALA A 36 12.04 9.85 -13.78
C ALA A 36 12.48 9.69 -15.24
N GLN A 37 12.81 8.48 -15.69
CA GLN A 37 13.15 8.20 -17.10
C GLN A 37 11.95 8.39 -18.03
N TYR A 38 10.76 7.99 -17.61
CA TYR A 38 9.52 8.16 -18.37
C TYR A 38 9.18 9.65 -18.55
N GLN A 39 9.26 10.41 -17.47
CA GLN A 39 9.05 11.87 -17.50
C GLN A 39 10.08 12.60 -18.37
N ALA A 40 11.35 12.20 -18.29
CA ALA A 40 12.41 12.78 -19.13
C ALA A 40 12.20 12.52 -20.63
N GLN A 41 11.43 11.50 -21.01
CA GLN A 41 11.05 11.20 -22.39
C GLN A 41 9.76 11.92 -22.84
N GLY A 42 9.17 12.79 -22.00
CA GLY A 42 7.89 13.43 -22.27
C GLY A 42 6.72 12.46 -22.32
N LYS A 43 6.91 11.24 -21.83
CA LYS A 43 5.84 10.23 -21.78
C LYS A 43 5.07 10.38 -20.49
N ARG A 44 3.75 10.22 -20.56
CA ARG A 44 2.94 10.02 -19.36
C ARG A 44 3.36 8.72 -18.69
N THR A 45 3.45 8.76 -17.37
CA THR A 45 3.69 7.51 -16.64
C THR A 45 2.51 6.56 -16.84
N PRO A 46 2.69 5.22 -16.78
CA PRO A 46 1.62 4.26 -17.07
C PRO A 46 0.31 4.53 -16.30
N HIS A 47 0.39 5.13 -15.11
CA HIS A 47 -0.80 5.49 -14.31
C HIS A 47 -1.45 6.84 -14.71
N GLU A 48 -0.83 7.59 -15.61
CA GLU A 48 -1.36 8.84 -16.17
C GLU A 48 -1.94 8.64 -17.58
N ASP A 49 -1.71 7.49 -18.20
CA ASP A 49 -2.27 7.13 -19.50
C ASP A 49 -3.57 6.32 -19.31
N PRO A 50 -4.73 6.88 -19.70
CA PRO A 50 -6.01 6.17 -19.58
C PRO A 50 -6.07 4.86 -20.37
N ASN A 51 -5.22 4.72 -21.40
CA ASN A 51 -5.16 3.53 -22.25
C ASN A 51 -4.16 2.49 -21.74
N ASP A 52 -3.33 2.83 -20.73
CA ASP A 52 -2.42 1.86 -20.13
C ASP A 52 -3.20 0.89 -19.22
N PRO A 53 -3.02 -0.42 -19.38
CA PRO A 53 -3.64 -1.41 -18.47
C PRO A 53 -3.29 -1.21 -17.00
N LEU A 54 -2.25 -0.44 -16.71
CA LEU A 54 -1.80 -0.09 -15.36
C LEU A 54 -2.35 1.27 -14.88
N PHE A 55 -3.11 1.99 -15.70
CA PHE A 55 -3.63 3.33 -15.42
C PHE A 55 -4.39 3.43 -14.11
N HIS A 56 -5.26 2.47 -13.82
CA HIS A 56 -6.08 2.48 -12.60
C HIS A 56 -5.30 2.24 -11.31
N TRP A 57 -3.98 2.06 -11.37
CA TRP A 57 -3.22 1.39 -10.31
C TRP A 57 -2.04 2.12 -9.83
N GLY A 58 -1.87 3.28 -10.24
CA GLY A 58 -0.60 3.83 -9.89
C GLY A 58 0.56 2.88 -10.16
N GLY A 59 0.42 2.02 -11.17
CA GLY A 59 1.50 1.14 -11.63
C GLY A 59 1.48 -0.28 -11.10
N GLY A 60 0.42 -0.77 -10.46
CA GLY A 60 0.64 -2.10 -10.14
C GLY A 60 -0.26 -3.00 -9.36
N GLY A 61 -1.36 -3.41 -9.89
CA GLY A 61 -1.98 -4.65 -9.43
C GLY A 61 -2.18 -4.75 -7.92
N GLN A 62 -2.98 -3.87 -7.35
CA GLN A 62 -3.38 -3.98 -5.96
C GLN A 62 -4.62 -4.88 -5.84
N PRO A 63 -4.90 -5.50 -4.67
CA PRO A 63 -6.03 -6.41 -4.49
C PRO A 63 -7.39 -5.81 -4.83
N GLN A 64 -7.58 -4.50 -4.65
CA GLN A 64 -8.84 -3.82 -4.94
C GLN A 64 -9.22 -3.79 -6.42
N ASP A 65 -8.27 -4.11 -7.35
CA ASP A 65 -8.53 -4.14 -8.80
C ASP A 65 -9.34 -5.30 -9.28
N VAL A 66 -9.30 -6.31 -8.52
CA VAL A 66 -10.10 -7.48 -8.70
C VAL A 66 -11.09 -7.49 -7.55
N ASN A 67 -12.36 -7.68 -7.84
CA ASN A 67 -13.38 -7.81 -6.79
C ASN A 67 -13.10 -9.08 -5.96
N LEU A 68 -12.07 -9.00 -5.12
CA LEU A 68 -11.57 -10.12 -4.35
C LEU A 68 -12.44 -10.29 -3.10
N GLU A 69 -13.39 -11.22 -3.13
CA GLU A 69 -14.26 -11.54 -2.00
C GLU A 69 -13.62 -12.51 -0.99
N LYS A 70 -12.32 -12.70 -1.09
CA LYS A 70 -11.55 -13.57 -0.20
C LYS A 70 -10.65 -12.77 0.71
N PRO A 71 -10.47 -13.18 1.97
CA PRO A 71 -9.59 -12.50 2.90
C PRO A 71 -8.13 -12.58 2.46
N LEU A 72 -7.39 -11.52 2.75
CA LEU A 72 -5.95 -11.44 2.57
C LEU A 72 -5.26 -11.23 3.91
N ILE A 73 -4.12 -11.86 4.07
CA ILE A 73 -3.21 -11.71 5.21
C ILE A 73 -1.90 -11.11 4.69
N ALA A 74 -1.45 -9.99 5.24
CA ALA A 74 -0.11 -9.48 5.00
C ALA A 74 0.88 -10.11 6.00
N ALA A 75 1.85 -10.87 5.49
CA ALA A 75 3.00 -11.34 6.23
C ALA A 75 4.18 -10.38 5.95
N ILE A 76 4.34 -9.36 6.81
CA ILE A 76 5.23 -8.22 6.59
C ILE A 76 6.64 -8.60 7.03
N ASN A 77 7.44 -9.09 6.10
CA ASN A 77 8.79 -9.64 6.35
C ASN A 77 9.88 -8.58 6.50
N GLY A 78 9.61 -7.34 6.12
CA GLY A 78 10.56 -6.25 6.16
C GLY A 78 9.86 -4.92 5.92
N PHE A 79 10.62 -3.90 5.52
CA PHE A 79 10.02 -2.59 5.34
C PHE A 79 8.99 -2.54 4.20
N ALA A 80 7.95 -1.73 4.40
CA ALA A 80 6.92 -1.47 3.41
C ALA A 80 6.67 0.02 3.28
N VAL A 81 6.85 0.57 2.07
CA VAL A 81 6.70 2.00 1.81
C VAL A 81 5.85 2.26 0.56
N GLY A 82 5.15 3.39 0.54
CA GLY A 82 4.34 3.82 -0.60
C GLY A 82 3.32 2.75 -1.01
N VAL A 83 3.42 2.22 -2.24
CA VAL A 83 2.53 1.14 -2.74
C VAL A 83 2.56 -0.08 -1.82
N GLY A 84 3.69 -0.38 -1.17
CA GLY A 84 3.79 -1.47 -0.21
C GLY A 84 2.88 -1.28 1.00
N LEU A 85 2.82 -0.05 1.52
CA LEU A 85 1.90 0.29 2.59
C LEU A 85 0.44 0.14 2.13
N ASN A 86 0.10 0.61 0.93
CA ASN A 86 -1.25 0.48 0.40
C ASN A 86 -1.69 -0.99 0.26
N ILE A 87 -0.79 -1.90 -0.17
CA ILE A 87 -1.07 -3.34 -0.21
C ILE A 87 -1.38 -3.89 1.19
N ILE A 88 -0.58 -3.51 2.19
CA ILE A 88 -0.80 -3.90 3.58
C ILE A 88 -2.17 -3.44 4.08
N LEU A 89 -2.55 -2.19 3.80
CA LEU A 89 -3.82 -1.61 4.25
C LEU A 89 -5.04 -2.28 3.64
N GLN A 90 -4.89 -2.94 2.49
CA GLN A 90 -5.96 -3.71 1.85
C GLN A 90 -6.08 -5.15 2.37
N CYS A 91 -5.07 -5.64 3.09
CA CYS A 91 -5.15 -6.93 3.78
C CYS A 91 -5.92 -6.77 5.08
N GLN A 92 -6.87 -7.67 5.35
CA GLN A 92 -7.71 -7.62 6.53
C GLN A 92 -6.96 -8.02 7.79
N LEU A 93 -6.03 -8.97 7.67
CA LEU A 93 -5.17 -9.40 8.78
C LEU A 93 -3.71 -9.14 8.44
N ARG A 94 -2.90 -8.87 9.47
CA ARG A 94 -1.51 -8.47 9.29
C ARG A 94 -0.65 -9.07 10.40
N VAL A 95 0.39 -9.79 9.99
CA VAL A 95 1.47 -10.25 10.88
C VAL A 95 2.75 -9.58 10.44
N MET A 96 3.59 -9.18 11.38
CA MET A 96 4.78 -8.39 11.08
C MET A 96 6.01 -8.98 11.76
N ALA A 97 7.12 -9.08 11.05
CA ALA A 97 8.40 -9.41 11.64
C ALA A 97 8.88 -8.29 12.56
N ASP A 98 9.52 -8.62 13.67
CA ASP A 98 9.96 -7.68 14.71
C ASP A 98 10.91 -6.60 14.22
N GLY A 99 11.75 -6.90 13.22
CA GLY A 99 12.66 -5.95 12.57
C GLY A 99 12.03 -5.13 11.43
N ALA A 100 10.75 -5.37 11.08
CA ALA A 100 10.08 -4.67 10.00
C ALA A 100 9.56 -3.29 10.44
N TRP A 101 9.28 -2.42 9.45
CA TRP A 101 8.67 -1.11 9.67
C TRP A 101 7.84 -0.69 8.46
N ILE A 102 6.87 0.20 8.69
CA ILE A 102 6.06 0.79 7.62
C ILE A 102 6.28 2.30 7.54
N GLY A 103 6.09 2.88 6.34
CA GLY A 103 6.25 4.31 6.14
C GLY A 103 5.59 4.82 4.87
N ASP A 104 5.34 6.13 4.84
CA ASP A 104 4.97 6.84 3.63
C ASP A 104 6.05 7.88 3.33
N GLN A 105 6.56 7.89 2.10
CA GLN A 105 7.68 8.76 1.72
C GLN A 105 7.31 9.71 0.57
N HIS A 106 6.02 9.84 0.26
CA HIS A 106 5.58 10.62 -0.89
C HIS A 106 5.91 12.11 -0.76
N THR A 107 5.66 12.71 0.41
CA THR A 107 5.91 14.15 0.59
C THR A 107 7.40 14.50 0.52
N ASN A 108 8.32 13.58 0.85
CA ASN A 108 9.76 13.77 0.68
C ASN A 108 10.19 13.89 -0.80
N VAL A 109 9.40 13.38 -1.72
CA VAL A 109 9.69 13.42 -3.15
C VAL A 109 8.73 14.35 -3.91
N GLY A 110 8.05 15.28 -3.20
CA GLY A 110 7.13 16.23 -3.80
C GLY A 110 5.86 15.59 -4.37
N ARG A 111 5.34 14.57 -3.72
CA ARG A 111 4.11 13.87 -4.11
C ARG A 111 3.15 13.77 -2.93
N LEU A 112 1.87 13.65 -3.22
CA LEU A 112 0.86 13.45 -2.19
C LEU A 112 0.61 11.96 -1.89
N GLY A 113 0.67 11.11 -2.88
CA GLY A 113 0.27 9.70 -2.75
C GLY A 113 -1.23 9.52 -2.53
N ALA A 114 -1.60 8.61 -1.66
CA ALA A 114 -2.99 8.30 -1.34
C ALA A 114 -3.29 8.41 0.17
N PRO A 115 -3.13 9.58 0.79
CA PRO A 115 -3.29 9.74 2.25
C PRO A 115 -4.72 9.42 2.72
N HIS A 116 -5.73 9.59 1.88
CA HIS A 116 -7.11 9.26 2.21
C HIS A 116 -7.32 7.76 2.49
N GLU A 117 -6.56 6.88 1.83
CA GLU A 117 -6.56 5.44 2.12
C GLU A 117 -6.00 5.17 3.52
N MET A 118 -4.89 5.84 3.88
CA MET A 118 -4.31 5.74 5.23
C MET A 118 -5.24 6.30 6.30
N TYR A 119 -5.88 7.47 6.06
CA TYR A 119 -6.81 8.08 7.01
C TYR A 119 -8.08 7.24 7.24
N SER A 120 -8.45 6.36 6.30
CA SER A 120 -9.58 5.45 6.46
C SER A 120 -9.20 4.13 7.18
N ALA A 121 -7.96 3.69 7.02
CA ALA A 121 -7.52 2.36 7.44
C ALA A 121 -6.63 2.34 8.70
N LEU A 122 -6.13 3.50 9.14
CA LEU A 122 -5.25 3.63 10.29
C LEU A 122 -5.82 4.61 11.34
N PRO A 123 -5.37 4.52 12.61
CA PRO A 123 -5.58 5.59 13.56
C PRO A 123 -5.12 6.93 12.96
N ARG A 124 -5.97 7.97 13.04
CA ARG A 124 -5.73 9.23 12.32
C ARG A 124 -4.39 9.89 12.64
N THR A 125 -3.96 9.80 13.88
CA THR A 125 -2.65 10.34 14.33
C THR A 125 -1.47 9.57 13.72
N ALA A 126 -1.58 8.24 13.61
CA ALA A 126 -0.59 7.41 12.94
C ALA A 126 -0.51 7.74 11.45
N ALA A 127 -1.67 7.81 10.76
CA ALA A 127 -1.74 8.18 9.35
C ALA A 127 -1.14 9.58 9.10
N ALA A 128 -1.46 10.57 9.96
CA ALA A 128 -0.90 11.91 9.86
C ALA A 128 0.62 11.93 10.07
N TYR A 129 1.14 11.16 11.03
CA TYR A 129 2.58 11.03 11.26
C TYR A 129 3.30 10.43 10.04
N LEU A 130 2.75 9.37 9.45
CA LEU A 130 3.30 8.77 8.24
C LEU A 130 3.30 9.76 7.08
N THR A 131 2.17 10.45 6.83
CA THR A 131 1.99 11.31 5.65
C THR A 131 2.71 12.66 5.80
N LEU A 132 2.54 13.34 6.94
CA LEU A 132 3.01 14.74 7.10
C LEU A 132 4.47 14.81 7.53
N CYS A 133 4.92 13.86 8.35
CA CYS A 133 6.28 13.84 8.89
C CYS A 133 7.19 12.86 8.13
N ASN A 134 6.70 12.14 7.12
CA ASN A 134 7.40 11.00 6.51
C ASN A 134 7.91 10.01 7.56
N GLY A 135 7.13 9.84 8.61
CA GLY A 135 7.46 9.01 9.76
C GLY A 135 7.58 7.54 9.40
N ARG A 136 8.18 6.79 10.31
CA ARG A 136 8.22 5.33 10.24
C ARG A 136 7.59 4.79 11.51
N LEU A 137 6.82 3.73 11.38
CA LEU A 137 6.30 2.98 12.51
C LEU A 137 6.98 1.62 12.55
N THR A 138 7.62 1.32 13.64
CA THR A 138 8.23 0.02 13.95
C THR A 138 7.15 -1.05 14.14
N ALA A 139 7.54 -2.32 14.14
CA ALA A 139 6.62 -3.42 14.37
C ALA A 139 5.88 -3.29 15.73
N GLN A 140 6.58 -2.88 16.78
CA GLN A 140 5.98 -2.70 18.11
C GLN A 140 5.00 -1.52 18.14
N GLU A 141 5.32 -0.40 17.50
CA GLU A 141 4.39 0.73 17.38
C GLU A 141 3.15 0.35 16.56
N CYS A 142 3.32 -0.45 15.50
CA CYS A 142 2.20 -0.98 14.73
C CYS A 142 1.29 -1.90 15.58
N LEU A 143 1.87 -2.72 16.43
CA LEU A 143 1.11 -3.57 17.35
C LEU A 143 0.38 -2.74 18.42
N GLN A 144 1.05 -1.80 19.04
CA GLN A 144 0.47 -0.91 20.06
C GLN A 144 -0.71 -0.08 19.52
N GLN A 145 -0.65 0.29 18.24
CA GLN A 145 -1.69 1.07 17.58
C GLN A 145 -2.73 0.20 16.85
N ALA A 146 -2.72 -1.12 17.06
CA ALA A 146 -3.61 -2.08 16.42
C ALA A 146 -3.59 -2.03 14.88
N ILE A 147 -2.46 -1.64 14.30
CA ILE A 147 -2.23 -1.65 12.84
C ILE A 147 -1.95 -3.07 12.36
N VAL A 148 -1.31 -3.89 13.20
CA VAL A 148 -1.07 -5.31 12.95
C VAL A 148 -1.65 -6.17 14.06
N ASN A 149 -2.01 -7.41 13.73
CA ASN A 149 -2.59 -8.36 14.69
C ASN A 149 -1.53 -9.00 15.58
N LYS A 150 -0.30 -9.18 15.05
CA LYS A 150 0.76 -9.91 15.74
C LYS A 150 2.13 -9.45 15.26
N VAL A 151 3.09 -9.42 16.17
CA VAL A 151 4.53 -9.25 15.87
C VAL A 151 5.24 -10.51 16.31
N VAL A 152 6.13 -11.03 15.47
CA VAL A 152 6.87 -12.27 15.69
C VAL A 152 8.30 -12.14 15.20
N PRO A 153 9.25 -12.98 15.66
CA PRO A 153 10.56 -13.12 15.02
C PRO A 153 10.42 -13.46 13.53
N ALA A 154 11.35 -12.98 12.70
CA ALA A 154 11.26 -13.09 11.25
C ALA A 154 11.09 -14.54 10.76
N GLU A 155 11.75 -15.49 11.40
CA GLU A 155 11.68 -16.93 11.09
C GLU A 155 10.32 -17.57 11.41
N GLN A 156 9.51 -16.93 12.24
CA GLN A 156 8.16 -17.38 12.61
C GLN A 156 7.05 -16.71 11.79
N LEU A 157 7.40 -15.76 10.92
CA LEU A 157 6.43 -14.90 10.24
C LEU A 157 5.42 -15.69 9.41
N MET A 158 5.91 -16.60 8.56
CA MET A 158 5.01 -17.39 7.71
C MET A 158 4.16 -18.35 8.52
N ALA A 159 4.72 -19.05 9.49
CA ALA A 159 3.96 -19.93 10.37
C ALA A 159 2.84 -19.18 11.12
N ALA A 160 3.11 -17.95 11.57
CA ALA A 160 2.08 -17.13 12.22
C ALA A 160 0.98 -16.64 11.25
N ALA A 161 1.32 -16.36 10.00
CA ALA A 161 0.34 -16.01 8.96
C ALA A 161 -0.50 -17.24 8.55
N GLU A 162 0.12 -18.41 8.43
CA GLU A 162 -0.56 -19.69 8.14
C GLU A 162 -1.55 -20.08 9.25
N GLN A 163 -1.17 -19.89 10.52
CA GLN A 163 -2.10 -20.09 11.65
C GLN A 163 -3.35 -19.22 11.51
N LEU A 164 -3.22 -17.95 11.12
CA LEU A 164 -4.39 -17.09 10.87
C LEU A 164 -5.21 -17.60 9.68
N ALA A 165 -4.57 -18.08 8.63
CA ALA A 165 -5.25 -18.65 7.48
C ALA A 165 -6.04 -19.90 7.85
N GLU A 166 -5.46 -20.79 8.65
CA GLU A 166 -6.13 -21.98 9.19
C GLU A 166 -7.38 -21.60 10.01
N MET A 167 -7.25 -20.59 10.88
CA MET A 167 -8.40 -20.10 11.66
C MET A 167 -9.53 -19.57 10.75
N ILE A 168 -9.21 -18.89 9.67
CA ILE A 168 -10.20 -18.44 8.67
C ILE A 168 -10.88 -19.65 8.01
N CYS A 169 -10.11 -20.67 7.65
CA CYS A 169 -10.61 -21.88 6.97
C CYS A 169 -11.53 -22.75 7.84
N LEU A 170 -11.54 -22.56 9.17
CA LEU A 170 -12.53 -23.20 10.06
C LEU A 170 -13.93 -22.58 9.93
N GLY A 171 -14.03 -21.37 9.40
CA GLY A 171 -15.30 -20.67 9.20
C GLY A 171 -16.02 -21.11 7.92
N SER A 172 -17.34 -20.85 7.87
CA SER A 172 -18.12 -21.02 6.64
C SER A 172 -17.58 -20.11 5.52
N PRO A 173 -17.14 -20.65 4.36
CA PRO A 173 -16.61 -19.83 3.27
C PRO A 173 -17.57 -18.74 2.80
N LEU A 174 -18.86 -19.04 2.71
CA LEU A 174 -19.88 -18.06 2.31
C LEU A 174 -20.05 -16.94 3.33
N ALA A 175 -20.00 -17.27 4.63
CA ALA A 175 -20.06 -16.26 5.69
C ALA A 175 -18.82 -15.37 5.70
N VAL A 176 -17.63 -15.95 5.51
CA VAL A 176 -16.36 -15.20 5.39
C VAL A 176 -16.40 -14.27 4.18
N GLN A 177 -16.84 -14.74 3.01
CA GLN A 177 -16.97 -13.90 1.82
C GLN A 177 -17.98 -12.76 2.03
N ALA A 178 -19.12 -13.03 2.66
CA ALA A 178 -20.10 -11.99 3.02
C ALA A 178 -19.50 -10.94 3.97
N ALA A 179 -18.74 -11.38 4.97
CA ALA A 179 -18.03 -10.48 5.89
C ALA A 179 -17.00 -9.60 5.16
N ILE A 180 -16.24 -10.15 4.20
CA ILE A 180 -15.29 -9.38 3.38
C ILE A 180 -16.00 -8.33 2.52
N ARG A 181 -17.16 -8.66 1.93
CA ARG A 181 -17.98 -7.68 1.20
C ARG A 181 -18.39 -6.51 2.08
N LEU A 182 -18.90 -6.80 3.28
CA LEU A 182 -19.27 -5.77 4.25
C LEU A 182 -18.05 -4.97 4.72
N TYR A 183 -16.94 -5.62 5.04
CA TYR A 183 -15.69 -4.94 5.43
C TYR A 183 -15.26 -3.92 4.38
N ARG A 184 -15.31 -4.28 3.10
CA ARG A 184 -14.95 -3.39 2.00
C ARG A 184 -15.90 -2.20 1.86
N LEU A 185 -17.20 -2.42 2.04
CA LEU A 185 -18.18 -1.33 2.02
C LEU A 185 -17.95 -0.34 3.15
N THR A 186 -17.57 -0.79 4.34
CA THR A 186 -17.26 0.09 5.48
C THR A 186 -15.94 0.81 5.34
N ALA A 187 -14.98 0.23 4.61
CA ALA A 187 -13.69 0.84 4.32
C ALA A 187 -13.72 1.73 3.06
N SER A 188 -14.82 1.74 2.30
CA SER A 188 -14.93 2.52 1.08
C SER A 188 -15.18 4.01 1.39
N PHE A 189 -14.54 4.86 0.63
CA PHE A 189 -14.81 6.31 0.62
C PHE A 189 -15.45 6.72 -0.71
N PRO A 190 -16.15 7.88 -0.77
CA PRO A 190 -16.78 8.32 -2.00
C PRO A 190 -15.78 8.41 -3.16
N PRO A 191 -16.14 7.99 -4.38
CA PRO A 191 -15.26 8.13 -5.56
C PRO A 191 -14.76 9.55 -5.79
N SER A 192 -15.55 10.56 -5.39
CA SER A 192 -15.18 11.96 -5.42
C SER A 192 -13.96 12.29 -4.55
N LEU A 193 -13.77 11.62 -3.41
CA LEU A 193 -12.60 11.84 -2.56
C LEU A 193 -11.33 11.33 -3.25
N SER A 194 -11.38 10.14 -3.87
CA SER A 194 -10.26 9.61 -4.63
C SER A 194 -9.94 10.46 -5.87
N ALA A 195 -10.97 11.00 -6.54
CA ALA A 195 -10.78 11.93 -7.66
C ALA A 195 -10.10 13.22 -7.21
N TYR A 196 -10.54 13.78 -6.10
CA TYR A 196 -9.94 14.98 -5.51
C TYR A 196 -8.49 14.76 -5.06
N ALA A 197 -8.20 13.62 -4.42
CA ALA A 197 -6.83 13.28 -4.02
C ALA A 197 -5.88 13.15 -5.24
N ARG A 198 -6.35 12.54 -6.33
CA ARG A 198 -5.58 12.48 -7.59
C ARG A 198 -5.34 13.87 -8.20
N HIS A 199 -6.34 14.73 -8.18
CA HIS A 199 -6.21 16.12 -8.67
C HIS A 199 -5.15 16.88 -7.86
N LEU A 200 -5.19 16.81 -6.54
CA LEU A 200 -4.18 17.42 -5.68
C LEU A 200 -2.75 16.84 -5.92
N ASP A 201 -2.63 15.52 -6.09
CA ASP A 201 -1.33 14.91 -6.39
C ASP A 201 -0.79 15.37 -7.75
N GLN A 202 -1.67 15.56 -8.74
CA GLN A 202 -1.28 16.07 -10.05
C GLN A 202 -0.82 17.54 -9.97
N GLU A 203 -1.56 18.40 -9.27
CA GLU A 203 -1.16 19.80 -9.06
C GLU A 203 0.23 19.89 -8.39
N ILE A 204 0.47 19.08 -7.36
CA ILE A 204 1.76 19.02 -6.68
C ILE A 204 2.86 18.51 -7.63
N ALA A 205 2.58 17.45 -8.40
CA ALA A 205 3.55 16.89 -9.33
C ALA A 205 3.97 17.85 -10.46
N GLU A 206 3.05 18.73 -10.88
CA GLU A 206 3.29 19.76 -11.92
C GLU A 206 3.95 21.02 -11.36
N SER A 207 4.07 21.17 -10.04
CA SER A 207 4.68 22.31 -9.37
C SER A 207 6.21 22.29 -9.42
N GLU A 208 6.86 23.44 -9.14
CA GLU A 208 8.31 23.50 -8.96
C GLU A 208 8.78 22.61 -7.79
N ASP A 209 7.98 22.50 -6.72
CA ASP A 209 8.27 21.66 -5.56
C ASP A 209 8.20 20.17 -5.91
N GLY A 210 7.28 19.76 -6.79
CA GLY A 210 7.24 18.40 -7.31
C GLY A 210 8.51 18.02 -8.09
N ALA A 211 8.98 18.92 -8.94
CA ALA A 211 10.23 18.75 -9.68
C ALA A 211 11.47 18.76 -8.75
N GLU A 212 11.48 19.66 -7.75
CA GLU A 212 12.57 19.76 -6.77
C GLU A 212 12.65 18.50 -5.90
N GLY A 213 11.55 17.97 -5.43
CA GLY A 213 11.52 16.75 -4.63
C GLY A 213 12.17 15.57 -5.35
N ALA A 214 11.78 15.36 -6.61
CA ALA A 214 12.37 14.30 -7.43
C ALA A 214 13.88 14.50 -7.67
N ARG A 215 14.30 15.75 -7.92
CA ARG A 215 15.71 16.10 -8.13
C ARG A 215 16.55 15.91 -6.87
N ALA A 216 16.10 16.43 -5.74
CA ALA A 216 16.80 16.35 -4.46
C ALA A 216 16.97 14.89 -4.02
N PHE A 217 15.95 14.05 -4.21
CA PHE A 217 16.02 12.62 -3.97
C PHE A 217 17.09 11.93 -4.82
N LYS A 218 17.14 12.24 -6.13
CA LYS A 218 18.17 11.71 -7.05
C LYS A 218 19.58 12.15 -6.66
N GLU A 219 19.74 13.40 -6.25
CA GLU A 219 21.01 14.02 -5.86
C GLU A 219 21.40 13.70 -4.40
N LYS A 220 20.56 13.00 -3.65
CA LYS A 220 20.77 12.64 -2.24
C LYS A 220 21.05 13.85 -1.34
N ARG A 221 20.38 14.96 -1.58
CA ARG A 221 20.44 16.20 -0.79
C ARG A 221 19.08 16.58 -0.22
N PRO A 222 19.01 17.44 0.78
CA PRO A 222 17.77 18.06 1.22
C PRO A 222 17.12 18.87 0.07
N PRO A 223 15.79 18.82 -0.09
CA PRO A 223 15.07 19.65 -1.05
C PRO A 223 14.98 21.11 -0.58
N ALA A 224 14.90 22.02 -1.54
CA ALA A 224 14.71 23.46 -1.32
C ALA A 224 13.31 23.86 -1.80
N TRP A 225 12.32 23.74 -0.93
CA TRP A 225 10.92 24.02 -1.23
C TRP A 225 10.69 25.51 -1.49
N LYS A 226 9.84 25.83 -2.48
CA LYS A 226 9.50 27.19 -2.90
C LYS A 226 8.02 27.54 -2.76
N LEU A 227 7.17 26.56 -2.44
CA LEU A 227 5.73 26.68 -2.32
C LEU A 227 5.04 27.13 -3.63
N ARG A 228 5.50 26.66 -4.78
CA ARG A 228 4.95 26.95 -6.10
C ARG A 228 5.30 25.90 -7.14
#